data_76591f1ae7ef5ce14f63ee01d0ca5981
#
_entry.id   76591f1ae7ef5ce14f63ee01d0ca5981
#
_cell.length_a   1.000
_cell.length_b   1.000
_cell.length_c   1.000
_cell.angle_alpha   90.00
_cell.angle_beta   90.00
_cell.angle_gamma   90.00
#
_symmetry.space_group_name_H-M   'P 1'
#
loop_
_entity.id
_entity.type
_entity.pdbx_description
1 polymer ?
#
loop_
_entity_poly.entity_id
_entity_poly.type
_entity_poly.pdbx_seq_one_letter_code
_entity_poly.pdbx_strand_id
1 'polypeptide(L)'
;MAVDDVLKTAAARGRQMGLPYGGALTPAEAHEVWRNAPGAKLVDVRTRAEWDYVGRIPGAVEIEIVTYPGGRPNPGFMAELESKVDKAAPVLFICRSGGRSHNAAMLAAQAGYTAYNVLEGFEGDRDAGGHRNTVGGWRAAGLPWSQS
;
A
#
# COMPACT_ATOMS: atom_id res chain seq x y z
N MET A 1 -5.91 6.17 18.78
CA MET A 1 -5.63 7.36 17.96
C MET A 1 -6.78 7.57 17.00
N ALA A 2 -7.28 8.79 16.87
CA ALA A 2 -8.40 9.05 15.97
C ALA A 2 -7.94 8.95 14.51
N VAL A 3 -8.72 8.27 13.67
CA VAL A 3 -8.42 8.09 12.24
C VAL A 3 -8.19 9.43 11.54
N ASP A 4 -9.03 10.44 11.84
CA ASP A 4 -8.90 11.76 11.21
C ASP A 4 -7.55 12.40 11.50
N ASP A 5 -7.02 12.24 12.70
CA ASP A 5 -5.71 12.77 13.07
C ASP A 5 -4.59 12.05 12.31
N VAL A 6 -4.70 10.74 12.15
CA VAL A 6 -3.75 9.94 11.37
C VAL A 6 -3.75 10.38 9.91
N LEU A 7 -4.93 10.59 9.33
CA LEU A 7 -5.06 11.04 7.95
C LEU A 7 -4.53 12.46 7.75
N LYS A 8 -4.71 13.35 8.73
CA LYS A 8 -4.14 14.71 8.69
C LYS A 8 -2.61 14.66 8.72
N THR A 9 -2.04 13.81 9.56
CA THR A 9 -0.60 13.59 9.62
C THR A 9 -0.07 13.06 8.30
N ALA A 10 -0.78 12.09 7.72
CA ALA A 10 -0.42 11.52 6.42
C ALA A 10 -0.46 12.57 5.30
N ALA A 11 -1.48 13.42 5.30
CA ALA A 11 -1.62 14.50 4.32
C ALA A 11 -0.49 15.53 4.46
N ALA A 12 -0.15 15.92 5.69
CA ALA A 12 0.95 16.84 5.95
C ALA A 12 2.29 16.26 5.46
N ARG A 13 2.53 14.98 5.74
CA ARG A 13 3.71 14.27 5.26
C ARG A 13 3.76 14.26 3.73
N GLY A 14 2.61 14.00 3.08
CA GLY A 14 2.50 14.03 1.63
C GLY A 14 2.86 15.38 1.03
N ARG A 15 2.40 16.48 1.65
CA ARG A 15 2.75 17.83 1.20
C ARG A 15 4.24 18.10 1.34
N GLN A 16 4.85 17.69 2.46
CA GLN A 16 6.29 17.86 2.67
C GLN A 16 7.11 17.07 1.66
N MET A 17 6.64 15.89 1.26
CA MET A 17 7.30 15.03 0.28
C MET A 17 6.98 15.41 -1.17
N GLY A 18 6.05 16.34 -1.39
CA GLY A 18 5.63 16.72 -2.74
C GLY A 18 4.86 15.64 -3.48
N LEU A 19 4.07 14.82 -2.77
CA LEU A 19 3.36 13.69 -3.37
C LEU A 19 2.11 14.14 -4.14
N PRO A 20 1.83 13.54 -5.32
CA PRO A 20 0.66 13.89 -6.14
C PRO A 20 -0.61 13.12 -5.74
N TYR A 21 -0.72 12.71 -4.49
CA TYR A 21 -1.88 12.00 -3.95
C TYR A 21 -2.10 12.38 -2.48
N GLY A 22 -3.09 11.77 -1.83
CA GLY A 22 -3.57 12.20 -0.53
C GLY A 22 -2.56 12.25 0.60
N GLY A 23 -1.60 11.33 0.62
CA GLY A 23 -0.58 11.33 1.64
C GLY A 23 0.15 10.00 1.77
N ALA A 24 0.97 9.89 2.83
CA ALA A 24 1.79 8.72 3.10
C ALA A 24 1.60 8.28 4.55
N LEU A 25 1.48 6.97 4.76
CA LEU A 25 1.22 6.35 6.04
C LEU A 25 2.36 5.37 6.38
N THR A 26 2.76 5.32 7.64
CA THR A 26 3.61 4.23 8.11
C THR A 26 2.78 2.94 8.13
N PRO A 27 3.39 1.73 8.20
CA PRO A 27 2.62 0.49 8.28
C PRO A 27 1.63 0.47 9.45
N ALA A 28 2.02 0.91 10.63
CA ALA A 28 1.13 0.94 11.79
C ALA A 28 -0.03 1.92 11.60
N GLU A 29 0.24 3.09 11.04
CA GLU A 29 -0.80 4.08 10.71
C GLU A 29 -1.76 3.51 9.66
N ALA A 30 -1.23 2.86 8.63
CA ALA A 30 -2.04 2.25 7.57
C ALA A 30 -2.98 1.19 8.13
N HIS A 31 -2.48 0.33 9.00
CA HIS A 31 -3.30 -0.69 9.66
C HIS A 31 -4.43 -0.07 10.46
N GLU A 32 -4.15 1.01 11.19
CA GLU A 32 -5.15 1.74 11.99
C GLU A 32 -6.25 2.34 11.10
N VAL A 33 -5.87 3.01 10.02
CA VAL A 33 -6.83 3.60 9.07
C VAL A 33 -7.66 2.52 8.40
N TRP A 34 -7.02 1.46 7.94
CA TRP A 34 -7.70 0.35 7.26
C TRP A 34 -8.76 -0.28 8.14
N ARG A 35 -8.46 -0.49 9.41
CA ARG A 35 -9.38 -1.14 10.35
C ARG A 35 -10.52 -0.24 10.81
N ASN A 36 -10.29 1.07 10.90
CA ASN A 36 -11.21 1.97 11.59
C ASN A 36 -11.90 3.00 10.71
N ALA A 37 -11.34 3.34 9.54
CA ALA A 37 -12.01 4.26 8.61
C ALA A 37 -13.11 3.51 7.85
N PRO A 38 -14.36 4.00 7.87
CA PRO A 38 -15.45 3.31 7.18
C PRO A 38 -15.16 3.13 5.69
N GLY A 39 -15.24 1.88 5.23
CA GLY A 39 -15.05 1.54 3.82
C GLY A 39 -13.63 1.57 3.30
N ALA A 40 -12.64 1.90 4.12
CA ALA A 40 -11.24 1.94 3.71
C ALA A 40 -10.77 0.58 3.20
N LYS A 41 -9.98 0.59 2.13
CA LYS A 41 -9.42 -0.63 1.54
C LYS A 41 -7.90 -0.54 1.51
N LEU A 42 -7.24 -1.65 1.83
CA LEU A 42 -5.82 -1.84 1.63
C LEU A 42 -5.65 -2.64 0.34
N VAL A 43 -4.94 -2.08 -0.62
CA VAL A 43 -4.71 -2.70 -1.93
C VAL A 43 -3.23 -3.08 -2.02
N ASP A 44 -2.98 -4.39 -2.10
CA ASP A 44 -1.63 -4.93 -2.27
C ASP A 44 -1.35 -5.03 -3.77
N VAL A 45 -0.41 -4.21 -4.23
CA VAL A 45 -0.09 -4.10 -5.67
C VAL A 45 1.15 -4.90 -6.06
N ARG A 46 1.59 -5.81 -5.17
CA ARG A 46 2.69 -6.72 -5.46
C ARG A 46 2.26 -7.74 -6.50
N THR A 47 3.17 -8.67 -6.83
CA THR A 47 2.87 -9.74 -7.77
C THR A 47 2.29 -10.95 -7.05
N ARG A 48 1.58 -11.80 -7.81
CA ARG A 48 1.06 -13.06 -7.29
C ARG A 48 2.17 -13.95 -6.72
N ALA A 49 3.34 -13.93 -7.36
CA ALA A 49 4.50 -14.68 -6.85
C ALA A 49 4.88 -14.24 -5.43
N GLU A 50 4.86 -12.93 -5.17
CA GLU A 50 5.16 -12.41 -3.84
C GLU A 50 4.08 -12.83 -2.83
N TRP A 51 2.80 -12.77 -3.21
CA TRP A 51 1.71 -13.22 -2.33
C TRP A 51 1.85 -14.68 -1.96
N ASP A 52 2.17 -15.52 -2.93
CA ASP A 52 2.24 -16.97 -2.73
C ASP A 52 3.50 -17.40 -1.97
N TYR A 53 4.65 -16.78 -2.23
CA TYR A 53 5.94 -17.24 -1.71
C TYR A 53 6.52 -16.38 -0.59
N VAL A 54 6.27 -15.10 -0.59
CA VAL A 54 6.79 -14.19 0.45
C VAL A 54 5.79 -14.05 1.59
N GLY A 55 4.52 -13.95 1.27
CA GLY A 55 3.44 -13.80 2.25
C GLY A 55 2.42 -12.79 1.79
N ARG A 56 1.25 -12.78 2.43
CA ARG A 56 0.16 -11.87 2.09
C ARG A 56 -0.51 -11.31 3.34
N ILE A 57 -1.26 -10.24 3.16
CA ILE A 57 -2.02 -9.60 4.23
C ILE A 57 -3.47 -10.08 4.12
N PRO A 58 -3.97 -10.84 5.11
CA PRO A 58 -5.36 -11.33 5.07
C PRO A 58 -6.35 -10.17 4.94
N GLY A 59 -7.26 -10.27 3.98
CA GLY A 59 -8.28 -9.26 3.75
C GLY A 59 -7.90 -8.12 2.81
N ALA A 60 -6.63 -7.99 2.45
CA ALA A 60 -6.21 -6.98 1.47
C ALA A 60 -6.75 -7.33 0.08
N VAL A 61 -7.06 -6.30 -0.71
CA VAL A 61 -7.43 -6.45 -2.11
C VAL A 61 -6.13 -6.63 -2.90
N GLU A 62 -6.01 -7.73 -3.65
CA GLU A 62 -4.78 -8.06 -4.38
C GLU A 62 -4.95 -7.76 -5.85
N ILE A 63 -4.21 -6.75 -6.35
CA ILE A 63 -4.23 -6.35 -7.75
C ILE A 63 -2.80 -6.05 -8.18
N GLU A 64 -2.25 -6.81 -9.11
CA GLU A 64 -0.90 -6.55 -9.60
C GLU A 64 -0.84 -5.25 -10.39
N ILE A 65 0.12 -4.37 -10.05
CA ILE A 65 0.40 -3.21 -10.91
C ILE A 65 1.41 -3.58 -12.01
N VAL A 66 2.31 -4.51 -11.70
CA VAL A 66 3.18 -5.16 -12.70
C VAL A 66 3.08 -6.67 -12.52
N THR A 67 3.40 -7.42 -13.56
CA THR A 67 3.35 -8.89 -13.51
C THR A 67 4.75 -9.47 -13.31
N TYR A 68 4.82 -10.70 -12.81
CA TYR A 68 6.06 -11.44 -12.64
C TYR A 68 5.97 -12.77 -13.42
N PRO A 69 7.02 -13.17 -14.13
CA PRO A 69 8.33 -12.50 -14.30
C PRO A 69 8.28 -11.36 -15.33
N GLY A 70 9.31 -10.50 -15.28
CA GLY A 70 9.52 -9.48 -16.29
C GLY A 70 9.09 -8.06 -15.93
N GLY A 71 8.29 -7.89 -14.88
CA GLY A 71 7.89 -6.55 -14.40
C GLY A 71 7.12 -5.74 -15.41
N ARG A 72 6.29 -6.37 -16.24
CA ARG A 72 5.48 -5.69 -17.25
C ARG A 72 4.27 -5.02 -16.61
N PRO A 73 3.93 -3.79 -17.02
CA PRO A 73 2.72 -3.16 -16.51
C PRO A 73 1.48 -4.01 -16.76
N ASN A 74 0.58 -4.05 -15.77
CA ASN A 74 -0.72 -4.71 -15.92
C ASN A 74 -1.70 -3.70 -16.54
N PRO A 75 -2.08 -3.87 -17.81
CA PRO A 75 -2.96 -2.90 -18.47
C PRO A 75 -4.37 -2.85 -17.87
N GLY A 76 -4.77 -3.89 -17.14
CA GLY A 76 -6.07 -3.96 -16.47
C GLY A 76 -6.09 -3.41 -15.06
N PHE A 77 -5.00 -2.83 -14.56
CA PHE A 77 -4.89 -2.40 -13.17
C PHE A 77 -6.04 -1.47 -12.77
N MET A 78 -6.26 -0.39 -13.52
CA MET A 78 -7.30 0.59 -13.18
C MET A 78 -8.71 0.00 -13.30
N ALA A 79 -8.96 -0.84 -14.28
CA ALA A 79 -10.27 -1.50 -14.44
C ALA A 79 -10.55 -2.44 -13.26
N GLU A 80 -9.56 -3.19 -12.81
CA GLU A 80 -9.69 -4.05 -11.63
C GLU A 80 -9.91 -3.22 -10.37
N LEU A 81 -9.16 -2.12 -10.20
CA LEU A 81 -9.32 -1.24 -9.06
C LEU A 81 -10.73 -0.66 -9.01
N GLU A 82 -11.22 -0.14 -10.13
CA GLU A 82 -12.56 0.46 -10.20
C GLU A 82 -13.68 -0.56 -9.94
N SER A 83 -13.47 -1.83 -10.28
CA SER A 83 -14.45 -2.87 -10.03
C SER A 83 -14.46 -3.36 -8.58
N LYS A 84 -13.36 -3.20 -7.85
CA LYS A 84 -13.18 -3.76 -6.50
C LYS A 84 -13.16 -2.74 -5.38
N VAL A 85 -12.88 -1.48 -5.67
CA VAL A 85 -12.67 -0.44 -4.66
C VAL A 85 -13.49 0.80 -5.00
N ASP A 86 -14.31 1.24 -4.04
CA ASP A 86 -15.13 2.44 -4.15
C ASP A 86 -14.27 3.70 -3.93
N LYS A 87 -14.54 4.74 -4.72
CA LYS A 87 -13.84 6.04 -4.59
C LYS A 87 -14.27 6.84 -3.38
N ALA A 88 -15.35 6.47 -2.72
CA ALA A 88 -15.91 7.23 -1.59
C ALA A 88 -15.11 7.11 -0.30
N ALA A 89 -14.24 6.10 -0.19
CA ALA A 89 -13.48 5.83 1.03
C ALA A 89 -11.97 5.87 0.76
N PRO A 90 -11.14 6.05 1.80
CA PRO A 90 -9.70 6.02 1.63
C PRO A 90 -9.21 4.69 1.06
N VAL A 91 -8.28 4.75 0.11
CA VAL A 91 -7.61 3.58 -0.43
C VAL A 91 -6.11 3.68 -0.16
N LEU A 92 -5.56 2.60 0.39
CA LEU A 92 -4.17 2.53 0.83
C LEU A 92 -3.45 1.51 -0.04
N PHE A 93 -2.34 1.91 -0.66
CA PHE A 93 -1.59 1.04 -1.55
C PHE A 93 -0.30 0.59 -0.89
N ILE A 94 -0.01 -0.71 -0.96
CA ILE A 94 1.18 -1.32 -0.38
C ILE A 94 1.88 -2.20 -1.42
N CYS A 95 3.21 -2.15 -1.44
CA CYS A 95 4.04 -3.05 -2.22
C CYS A 95 5.18 -3.58 -1.35
N ARG A 96 6.32 -3.95 -1.92
CA ARG A 96 7.43 -4.50 -1.13
C ARG A 96 8.10 -3.45 -0.26
N SER A 97 8.38 -2.26 -0.81
CA SER A 97 9.13 -1.21 -0.11
C SER A 97 8.66 0.22 -0.40
N GLY A 98 7.61 0.39 -1.18
CA GLY A 98 6.95 1.69 -1.40
C GLY A 98 6.98 2.25 -2.82
N GLY A 99 7.77 1.69 -3.74
CA GLY A 99 7.94 2.25 -5.09
C GLY A 99 6.76 1.98 -6.02
N ARG A 100 6.36 0.73 -6.16
CA ARG A 100 5.22 0.35 -7.01
C ARG A 100 3.91 0.94 -6.47
N SER A 101 3.74 0.96 -5.16
CA SER A 101 2.56 1.53 -4.53
C SER A 101 2.49 3.04 -4.68
N HIS A 102 3.64 3.72 -4.77
CA HIS A 102 3.68 5.14 -5.12
C HIS A 102 3.04 5.37 -6.49
N ASN A 103 3.42 4.58 -7.49
CA ASN A 103 2.84 4.69 -8.82
C ASN A 103 1.34 4.36 -8.82
N ALA A 104 0.94 3.35 -8.07
CA ALA A 104 -0.47 2.99 -7.94
C ALA A 104 -1.30 4.13 -7.32
N ALA A 105 -0.79 4.73 -6.24
CA ALA A 105 -1.45 5.84 -5.58
C ALA A 105 -1.58 7.07 -6.51
N MET A 106 -0.56 7.33 -7.31
CA MET A 106 -0.58 8.42 -8.28
C MET A 106 -1.67 8.20 -9.34
N LEU A 107 -1.73 7.00 -9.92
CA LEU A 107 -2.75 6.66 -10.91
C LEU A 107 -4.16 6.74 -10.32
N ALA A 108 -4.34 6.22 -9.11
CA ALA A 108 -5.63 6.26 -8.43
C ALA A 108 -6.08 7.70 -8.13
N ALA A 109 -5.16 8.56 -7.67
CA ALA A 109 -5.47 9.96 -7.40
C ALA A 109 -5.91 10.69 -8.67
N GLN A 110 -5.28 10.40 -9.81
CA GLN A 110 -5.67 10.96 -11.10
C GLN A 110 -7.07 10.54 -11.51
N ALA A 111 -7.51 9.36 -11.04
CA ALA A 111 -8.85 8.82 -11.33
C ALA A 111 -9.91 9.22 -10.29
N GLY A 112 -9.57 10.07 -9.32
CA GLY A 112 -10.51 10.59 -8.34
C GLY A 112 -10.56 9.85 -7.00
N TYR A 113 -9.65 8.92 -6.76
CA TYR A 113 -9.55 8.25 -5.46
C TYR A 113 -8.84 9.13 -4.42
N THR A 114 -9.24 8.97 -3.16
CA THR A 114 -8.46 9.51 -2.03
C THR A 114 -7.41 8.46 -1.67
N ALA A 115 -6.23 8.60 -2.26
CA ALA A 115 -5.19 7.56 -2.26
C ALA A 115 -4.05 7.90 -1.31
N TYR A 116 -3.51 6.87 -0.66
CA TYR A 116 -2.37 6.97 0.25
C TYR A 116 -1.36 5.87 -0.08
N ASN A 117 -0.07 6.17 0.10
CA ASN A 117 0.99 5.18 -0.04
C ASN A 117 1.40 4.68 1.35
N VAL A 118 1.51 3.37 1.50
CA VAL A 118 2.06 2.78 2.72
C VAL A 118 3.59 2.78 2.59
N LEU A 119 4.23 3.65 3.33
CA LEU A 119 5.69 3.75 3.38
C LEU A 119 6.28 2.44 3.91
N GLU A 120 7.51 2.13 3.51
CA GLU A 120 8.24 0.91 3.89
C GLU A 120 7.67 -0.37 3.29
N GLY A 121 6.39 -0.41 2.93
CA GLY A 121 5.75 -1.56 2.31
C GLY A 121 5.68 -2.79 3.20
N PHE A 122 5.59 -3.96 2.57
CA PHE A 122 5.43 -5.24 3.27
C PHE A 122 6.74 -5.72 3.92
N GLU A 123 7.88 -5.52 3.25
CA GLU A 123 9.18 -6.04 3.68
C GLU A 123 10.16 -4.96 4.12
N GLY A 124 9.88 -3.70 3.82
CA GLY A 124 10.79 -2.61 4.13
C GLY A 124 12.02 -2.58 3.21
N ASP A 125 12.92 -1.65 3.51
CA ASP A 125 14.18 -1.53 2.79
C ASP A 125 15.18 -2.58 3.26
N ARG A 126 16.21 -2.83 2.46
CA ARG A 126 17.30 -3.71 2.84
C ARG A 126 18.16 -3.02 3.89
N ASP A 127 18.61 -3.76 4.88
CA ASP A 127 19.59 -3.29 5.85
C ASP A 127 21.02 -3.33 5.27
N ALA A 128 22.00 -3.00 6.08
CA ALA A 128 23.41 -2.99 5.67
C ALA A 128 23.91 -4.36 5.20
N GLY A 129 23.30 -5.45 5.70
CA GLY A 129 23.61 -6.81 5.29
C GLY A 129 22.82 -7.31 4.08
N GLY A 130 22.00 -6.46 3.48
CA GLY A 130 21.17 -6.83 2.33
C GLY A 130 19.90 -7.58 2.69
N HIS A 131 19.45 -7.50 3.94
CA HIS A 131 18.23 -8.21 4.40
C HIS A 131 17.07 -7.25 4.55
N ARG A 132 15.88 -7.68 4.11
CA ARG A 132 14.62 -7.00 4.35
C ARG A 132 13.97 -7.50 5.64
N ASN A 133 12.89 -6.86 6.07
CA ASN A 133 12.15 -7.20 7.29
C ASN A 133 12.92 -6.95 8.58
N THR A 134 13.88 -6.06 8.54
CA THR A 134 14.70 -5.71 9.72
C THR A 134 14.57 -4.24 10.08
N VAL A 135 14.71 -3.32 9.12
CA VAL A 135 14.69 -1.88 9.40
C VAL A 135 13.31 -1.24 9.26
N GLY A 136 12.35 -1.95 8.70
CA GLY A 136 10.98 -1.44 8.55
C GLY A 136 10.10 -2.41 7.81
N GLY A 137 8.84 -2.00 7.60
CA GLY A 137 7.85 -2.73 6.84
C GLY A 137 6.74 -3.33 7.69
N TRP A 138 5.69 -3.78 7.02
CA TRP A 138 4.49 -4.35 7.63
C TRP A 138 4.83 -5.52 8.56
N ARG A 139 5.63 -6.47 8.07
CA ARG A 139 6.01 -7.65 8.86
C ARG A 139 6.91 -7.28 10.04
N ALA A 140 7.89 -6.39 9.83
CA ALA A 140 8.78 -5.95 10.90
C ALA A 140 8.02 -5.21 12.00
N ALA A 141 6.92 -4.53 11.66
CA ALA A 141 6.05 -3.85 12.62
C ALA A 141 5.14 -4.81 13.42
N GLY A 142 5.17 -6.11 13.13
CA GLY A 142 4.37 -7.10 13.83
C GLY A 142 2.89 -7.12 13.42
N LEU A 143 2.56 -6.58 12.25
CA LEU A 143 1.18 -6.52 11.77
C LEU A 143 0.76 -7.84 11.11
N PRO A 144 -0.55 -8.13 11.02
CA PRO A 144 -1.03 -9.42 10.55
C PRO A 144 -0.60 -9.76 9.12
N TRP A 145 -0.06 -10.96 8.94
CA TRP A 145 0.30 -11.50 7.64
C TRP A 145 0.25 -13.04 7.71
N SER A 146 0.18 -13.67 6.55
CA SER A 146 0.18 -15.13 6.46
C SER A 146 1.04 -15.59 5.29
N GLN A 147 1.42 -16.86 5.32
CA GLN A 147 2.23 -17.50 4.28
C GLN A 147 1.59 -18.83 3.91
N SER A 148 1.58 -19.13 2.63
CA SER A 148 1.01 -20.38 2.10
C SER A 148 1.86 -21.58 2.46
#